data_3b66790c6b0b4b9327b43a7943ff6499
#
_entry.id   3b66790c6b0b4b9327b43a7943ff6499
#
_cell.length_a   1.000
_cell.length_b   1.000
_cell.length_c   1.000
_cell.angle_alpha   90.00
_cell.angle_beta   90.00
_cell.angle_gamma   90.00
#
_symmetry.space_group_name_H-M   'P 1'
#
loop_
_entity.id
_entity.type
_entity.pdbx_description
1 polymer ?
#
loop_
_entity_poly.entity_id
_entity_poly.type
_entity_poly.pdbx_seq_one_letter_code
_entity_poly.pdbx_strand_id
1 'polypeptide(L)'
;MKVVEAICEIMKREGIETLLAYPVNHIIEYAARTDIRPIIVRQERVGLHMADAISRLSSGKSIGAFAMQHGPGTENAYGGIAQAYGESVPILVLPAGYA
;
A
#
# COMPACT_ATOMS: atom_id res chain seq x y z
N MET A 1 -9.67 7.73 18.88
CA MET A 1 -8.87 7.08 17.82
C MET A 1 -9.29 7.63 16.47
N LYS A 2 -8.32 8.01 15.64
CA LYS A 2 -8.61 8.46 14.27
C LYS A 2 -8.81 7.25 13.37
N VAL A 3 -9.53 7.45 12.26
CA VAL A 3 -9.75 6.38 11.29
C VAL A 3 -8.43 5.83 10.77
N VAL A 4 -7.46 6.70 10.48
CA VAL A 4 -6.16 6.29 9.98
C VAL A 4 -5.40 5.42 10.99
N GLU A 5 -5.54 5.70 12.27
CA GLU A 5 -4.95 4.86 13.32
C GLU A 5 -5.59 3.47 13.34
N ALA A 6 -6.90 3.42 13.20
CA ALA A 6 -7.62 2.15 13.15
C ALA A 6 -7.19 1.32 11.93
N ILE A 7 -7.05 1.96 10.78
CA ILE A 7 -6.58 1.28 9.56
C ILE A 7 -5.19 0.68 9.79
N CYS A 8 -4.27 1.44 10.36
CA CYS A 8 -2.91 0.95 10.63
C CYS A 8 -2.91 -0.22 11.61
N GLU A 9 -3.75 -0.15 12.67
CA GLU A 9 -3.87 -1.25 13.61
C GLU A 9 -4.40 -2.52 12.94
N ILE A 10 -5.40 -2.38 12.08
CA ILE A 10 -5.93 -3.52 11.32
C ILE A 10 -4.87 -4.12 10.41
N MET A 11 -4.14 -3.27 9.68
CA MET A 11 -3.05 -3.73 8.82
C MET A 11 -2.02 -4.53 9.62
N LYS A 12 -1.64 -4.02 10.80
CA LYS A 12 -0.68 -4.68 11.67
C LYS A 12 -1.18 -6.05 12.09
N ARG A 13 -2.45 -6.14 12.50
CA ARG A 13 -3.07 -7.40 12.91
C ARG A 13 -3.21 -8.40 11.78
N GLU A 14 -3.34 -7.91 10.56
CA GLU A 14 -3.37 -8.76 9.36
C GLU A 14 -1.99 -9.20 8.90
N GLY A 15 -0.94 -8.80 9.61
CA GLY A 15 0.42 -9.23 9.31
C GLY A 15 1.14 -8.37 8.27
N ILE A 16 0.62 -7.19 7.96
CA ILE A 16 1.30 -6.27 7.05
C ILE A 16 2.47 -5.62 7.79
N GLU A 17 3.68 -5.84 7.30
CA GLU A 17 4.90 -5.34 7.93
C GLU A 17 5.48 -4.13 7.21
N THR A 18 5.13 -3.93 5.95
CA THR A 18 5.71 -2.91 5.09
C THR A 18 4.61 -2.17 4.34
N LEU A 19 4.72 -0.85 4.29
CA LEU A 19 3.84 -0.01 3.49
C LEU A 19 4.68 0.69 2.43
N LEU A 20 4.50 0.31 1.17
CA LEU A 20 5.06 1.06 0.05
C LEU A 20 4.22 2.32 -0.10
N ALA A 21 4.85 3.47 -0.29
CA ALA A 21 4.08 4.72 -0.30
C ALA A 21 4.70 5.77 -1.19
N TYR A 22 3.86 6.50 -1.90
CA TYR A 22 4.24 7.76 -2.50
C TYR A 22 4.12 8.84 -1.42
N PRO A 23 5.08 9.78 -1.30
CA PRO A 23 5.24 10.59 -0.08
C PRO A 23 4.23 11.72 0.13
N VAL A 24 3.07 11.66 -0.46
CA VAL A 24 1.99 12.64 -0.24
C VAL A 24 0.76 12.03 0.43
N ASN A 25 0.92 10.87 1.07
CA ASN A 25 -0.18 10.19 1.73
C ASN A 25 -0.05 10.32 3.25
N HIS A 26 -1.13 10.70 3.91
CA HIS A 26 -1.14 10.95 5.35
C HIS A 26 -0.96 9.71 6.22
N ILE A 27 -1.22 8.53 5.66
CA ILE A 27 -1.14 7.28 6.42
C ILE A 27 0.30 6.89 6.77
N ILE A 28 1.29 7.45 6.08
CA ILE A 28 2.70 7.07 6.24
C ILE A 28 3.17 7.24 7.69
N GLU A 29 2.88 8.40 8.28
CA GLU A 29 3.27 8.68 9.65
C GLU A 29 2.63 7.70 10.65
N TYR A 30 1.36 7.42 10.47
CA TYR A 30 0.63 6.53 11.37
C TYR A 30 1.07 5.08 11.21
N ALA A 31 1.42 4.67 10.00
CA ALA A 31 2.00 3.36 9.76
C ALA A 31 3.32 3.20 10.51
N ALA A 32 4.18 4.21 10.43
CA ALA A 32 5.46 4.20 11.14
C ALA A 32 5.26 4.11 12.65
N ARG A 33 4.26 4.80 13.20
CA ARG A 33 3.93 4.75 14.62
C ARG A 33 3.40 3.38 15.06
N THR A 34 2.93 2.57 14.14
CA THR A 34 2.35 1.25 14.40
C THR A 34 3.34 0.13 14.10
N ASP A 35 4.60 0.46 13.95
CA ASP A 35 5.67 -0.48 13.58
C ASP A 35 5.48 -1.13 12.20
N ILE A 36 4.78 -0.46 11.30
CA ILE A 36 4.74 -0.82 9.88
C ILE A 36 5.80 0.02 9.20
N ARG A 37 6.76 -0.62 8.55
CA ARG A 37 7.87 0.09 7.92
C ARG A 37 7.42 0.77 6.62
N PRO A 38 7.43 2.11 6.55
CA PRO A 38 7.16 2.78 5.27
C PRO A 38 8.40 2.73 4.38
N ILE A 39 8.18 2.41 3.12
CA ILE A 39 9.21 2.49 2.09
C ILE A 39 8.70 3.44 1.03
N ILE A 40 9.39 4.57 0.89
CA ILE A 40 8.98 5.63 -0.01
C ILE A 40 9.47 5.32 -1.42
N VAL A 41 8.57 5.46 -2.39
CA VAL A 41 8.88 5.22 -3.79
C VAL A 41 8.79 6.52 -4.58
N ARG A 42 9.39 6.53 -5.75
CA ARG A 42 9.42 7.71 -6.62
C ARG A 42 8.34 7.70 -7.69
N GLN A 43 7.74 6.56 -7.94
CA GLN A 43 6.64 6.38 -8.88
C GLN A 43 5.64 5.39 -8.32
N GLU A 44 4.38 5.69 -8.52
CA GLU A 44 3.29 4.84 -8.04
C GLU A 44 3.32 3.46 -8.69
N ARG A 45 3.63 3.38 -9.97
CA ARG A 45 3.75 2.09 -10.66
C ARG A 45 4.78 1.19 -9.99
N VAL A 46 5.96 1.75 -9.68
CA VAL A 46 7.02 0.99 -9.02
C VAL A 46 6.57 0.51 -7.65
N GLY A 47 5.98 1.40 -6.87
CA GLY A 47 5.49 1.05 -5.53
C GLY A 47 4.46 -0.06 -5.55
N LEU A 48 3.54 -0.01 -6.51
CA LEU A 48 2.53 -1.05 -6.62
C LEU A 48 3.15 -2.39 -7.02
N HIS A 49 4.10 -2.40 -7.96
CA HIS A 49 4.79 -3.64 -8.32
C HIS A 49 5.61 -4.21 -7.15
N MET A 50 6.17 -3.34 -6.31
CA MET A 50 6.86 -3.79 -5.10
C MET A 50 5.88 -4.45 -4.12
N ALA A 51 4.69 -3.89 -3.94
CA ALA A 51 3.65 -4.49 -3.12
C ALA A 51 3.20 -5.84 -3.70
N ASP A 52 3.00 -5.90 -5.01
CA ASP A 52 2.70 -7.15 -5.71
C ASP A 52 3.78 -8.20 -5.43
N ALA A 53 5.04 -7.82 -5.52
CA ALA A 53 6.16 -8.74 -5.29
C ALA A 53 6.15 -9.33 -3.87
N ILE A 54 5.83 -8.52 -2.87
CA ILE A 54 5.72 -9.01 -1.49
C ILE A 54 4.68 -10.14 -1.40
N SER A 55 3.51 -9.91 -1.96
CA SER A 55 2.43 -10.90 -1.94
C SER A 55 2.76 -12.11 -2.80
N ARG A 56 3.28 -11.87 -3.99
CA ARG A 56 3.57 -12.91 -4.99
C ARG A 56 4.67 -13.85 -4.49
N LEU A 57 5.78 -13.30 -4.00
CA LEU A 57 6.92 -14.10 -3.56
C LEU A 57 6.66 -14.84 -2.26
N SER A 58 5.76 -14.35 -1.43
CA SER A 58 5.38 -15.03 -0.18
C SER A 58 4.20 -15.98 -0.37
N SER A 59 3.69 -16.13 -1.59
CA SER A 59 2.48 -16.92 -1.88
C SER A 59 1.28 -16.45 -1.06
N GLY A 60 1.17 -15.14 -0.86
CA GLY A 60 0.06 -14.53 -0.12
C GLY A 60 0.18 -14.62 1.40
N LYS A 61 1.29 -15.13 1.92
CA LYS A 61 1.49 -15.19 3.38
C LYS A 61 1.73 -13.82 3.97
N SER A 62 2.36 -12.93 3.22
CA SER A 62 2.48 -11.51 3.53
C SER A 62 1.79 -10.73 2.43
N ILE A 63 0.93 -9.80 2.81
CA ILE A 63 0.21 -8.99 1.83
C ILE A 63 0.93 -7.67 1.65
N GLY A 64 1.25 -7.34 0.39
CA GLY A 64 1.82 -6.05 0.04
C GLY A 64 0.78 -4.95 0.13
N ALA A 65 1.17 -3.80 0.65
CA ALA A 65 0.29 -2.65 0.77
C ALA A 65 0.95 -1.43 0.10
N PHE A 66 0.16 -0.67 -0.62
CA PHE A 66 0.64 0.55 -1.27
C PHE A 66 -0.32 1.71 -1.06
N ALA A 67 0.21 2.84 -0.60
CA ALA A 67 -0.52 4.08 -0.41
C ALA A 67 -0.06 5.12 -1.44
N MET A 68 -1.02 5.79 -2.09
CA MET A 68 -0.70 6.75 -3.13
C MET A 68 -1.59 7.99 -3.06
N GLN A 69 -1.19 9.00 -3.80
CA GLN A 69 -1.93 10.22 -3.98
C GLN A 69 -3.25 9.95 -4.72
N HIS A 70 -4.24 10.79 -4.48
CA HIS A 70 -5.49 10.80 -5.23
C HIS A 70 -5.24 11.11 -6.72
N GLY A 71 -6.26 10.87 -7.55
CA GLY A 71 -6.24 11.25 -8.96
C GLY A 71 -5.05 10.69 -9.73
N PRO A 72 -4.10 11.55 -10.14
CA PRO A 72 -2.98 11.11 -10.95
C PRO A 72 -2.16 9.99 -10.33
N GLY A 73 -1.99 10.00 -8.99
CA GLY A 73 -1.27 8.94 -8.30
C GLY A 73 -1.95 7.60 -8.42
N THR A 74 -3.26 7.57 -8.26
CA THR A 74 -4.04 6.35 -8.43
C THR A 74 -4.00 5.88 -9.88
N GLU A 75 -4.14 6.81 -10.82
CA GLU A 75 -4.05 6.50 -12.25
C GLU A 75 -2.70 5.88 -12.62
N ASN A 76 -1.60 6.44 -12.09
CA ASN A 76 -0.26 5.91 -12.36
C ASN A 76 -0.06 4.50 -11.82
N ALA A 77 -0.84 4.07 -10.83
CA ALA A 77 -0.74 2.74 -10.26
C ALA A 77 -1.58 1.69 -10.98
N TYR A 78 -2.47 2.10 -11.87
CA TYR A 78 -3.46 1.20 -12.47
C TYR A 78 -2.86 0.03 -13.24
N GLY A 79 -1.73 0.24 -13.93
CA GLY A 79 -1.07 -0.87 -14.63
C GLY A 79 -0.71 -2.02 -13.68
N GLY A 80 -0.18 -1.68 -12.52
CA GLY A 80 0.14 -2.68 -11.49
C GLY A 80 -1.09 -3.29 -10.86
N ILE A 81 -2.15 -2.50 -10.65
CA ILE A 81 -3.43 -3.00 -10.14
C ILE A 81 -4.01 -4.02 -11.12
N ALA A 82 -3.99 -3.69 -12.40
CA ALA A 82 -4.51 -4.59 -13.44
C ALA A 82 -3.73 -5.91 -13.46
N GLN A 83 -2.41 -5.86 -13.31
CA GLN A 83 -1.58 -7.07 -13.28
C GLN A 83 -1.91 -7.92 -12.05
N ALA A 84 -1.96 -7.32 -10.89
CA ALA A 84 -2.27 -8.04 -9.65
C ALA A 84 -3.66 -8.67 -9.73
N TYR A 85 -4.64 -7.93 -10.23
CA TYR A 85 -6.01 -8.42 -10.40
C TYR A 85 -6.06 -9.59 -11.38
N GLY A 86 -5.42 -9.43 -12.55
CA GLY A 86 -5.43 -10.47 -13.59
C GLY A 86 -4.76 -11.77 -13.15
N GLU A 87 -3.81 -11.70 -12.24
CA GLU A 87 -3.07 -12.87 -11.75
C GLU A 87 -3.48 -13.30 -10.34
N SER A 88 -4.53 -12.70 -9.80
CA SER A 88 -5.07 -13.04 -8.46
C SER A 88 -4.05 -12.87 -7.35
N VAL A 89 -3.21 -11.84 -7.43
CA VAL A 89 -2.25 -11.50 -6.39
C VAL A 89 -2.94 -10.57 -5.39
N PRO A 90 -3.05 -10.95 -4.11
CA PRO A 90 -3.71 -10.10 -3.12
C PRO A 90 -2.83 -8.93 -2.73
N ILE A 91 -3.32 -7.71 -2.91
CA ILE A 91 -2.64 -6.50 -2.44
C ILE A 91 -3.66 -5.56 -1.82
N LEU A 92 -3.19 -4.76 -0.87
CA LEU A 92 -4.00 -3.70 -0.27
C LEU A 92 -3.60 -2.37 -0.90
N VAL A 93 -4.56 -1.68 -1.50
CA VAL A 93 -4.34 -0.40 -2.16
C VAL A 93 -5.08 0.70 -1.40
N LEU A 94 -4.36 1.74 -1.02
CA LEU A 94 -4.88 2.82 -0.18
C LEU A 94 -4.73 4.15 -0.91
N PRO A 95 -5.62 4.47 -1.86
CA PRO A 95 -5.56 5.77 -2.51
C PRO A 95 -6.06 6.87 -1.57
N ALA A 96 -5.39 8.02 -1.60
CA ALA A 96 -5.90 9.19 -0.91
C ALA A 96 -7.14 9.72 -1.65
N GLY A 97 -8.02 10.38 -0.93
CA GLY A 97 -9.18 11.02 -1.52
C GLY A 97 -9.01 12.53 -1.56
N TYR A 98 -9.95 13.20 -2.22
CA TYR A 98 -10.06 14.64 -2.13
C TYR A 98 -10.77 15.02 -0.83
N ALA A 99 -10.44 16.22 -0.33
CA ALA A 99 -11.09 16.75 0.86
C ALA A 99 -12.53 17.15 0.57
#